data_7775bc4842bdc2ac69b92cbd3dfbb561
#
_entry.id   7775bc4842bdc2ac69b92cbd3dfbb561
#
_cell.length_a   1.000
_cell.length_b   1.000
_cell.length_c   1.000
_cell.angle_alpha   90.00
_cell.angle_beta   90.00
_cell.angle_gamma   90.00
#
_symmetry.space_group_name_H-M   'P 1'
#
loop_
_entity.id
_entity.type
_entity.pdbx_description
1 polymer ?
#
loop_
_entity_poly.entity_id
_entity_poly.type
_entity_poly.pdbx_seq_one_letter_code
_entity_poly.pdbx_strand_id
1 'polypeptide(L)'
;NRVVYGFIISLIRATSEILRGLEDYPSSKVRTQSSLSDYISFFSQLGKFAKIINGNKVARCKELAARLQRLKRVFDERVPVSHAEIGTPQFTRKARYNLHYQKIFHKVIAWHRYGAPDWSVQEELFSIQSIPKLFEYYLLFLIKHHLDSARISGMKLDLVNSHVLDRNNFEYDWGGYTIRLNYEFKAWTHGHASSVGATIINSEGWTYSSTTSDLRPRGQYGPYANRSPDMIICLVAPSGEQRQLILDAKYTTSKKAFTHYLPELTMKYLHGIHEKNTGRSLSTGLMIVNPSESCETRHFHHSNYSIYGPNPVTPALLVSSVAPGTAENNDSDFRRNLSQLLVLMRSSIGGEHRHRFEIVA
;
A
#
# COMPACT_ATOMS: atom_id res chain seq x y z
N ASN A 1 -17.35 1.83 41.39
CA ASN A 1 -17.75 2.83 40.38
C ASN A 1 -16.63 3.84 40.10
N ARG A 2 -15.85 4.31 41.09
CA ARG A 2 -14.73 5.28 40.92
C ARG A 2 -13.68 4.81 39.92
N VAL A 3 -13.27 3.53 40.00
CA VAL A 3 -12.30 2.93 39.09
C VAL A 3 -12.85 2.80 37.66
N VAL A 4 -14.15 2.48 37.50
CA VAL A 4 -14.79 2.42 36.18
C VAL A 4 -14.87 3.82 35.58
N TYR A 5 -15.16 4.83 36.39
CA TYR A 5 -15.16 6.22 35.95
C TYR A 5 -13.76 6.69 35.52
N GLY A 6 -12.72 6.38 36.34
CA GLY A 6 -11.32 6.64 35.98
C GLY A 6 -10.90 5.96 34.68
N PHE A 7 -11.37 4.75 34.45
CA PHE A 7 -11.15 4.03 33.18
C PHE A 7 -11.78 4.75 31.99
N ILE A 8 -13.04 5.23 32.10
CA ILE A 8 -13.70 6.00 31.04
C ILE A 8 -12.91 7.28 30.73
N ILE A 9 -12.45 8.02 31.74
CA ILE A 9 -11.63 9.22 31.55
C ILE A 9 -10.32 8.90 30.88
N SER A 10 -9.65 7.82 31.28
CA SER A 10 -8.40 7.35 30.68
C SER A 10 -8.57 7.00 29.19
N LEU A 11 -9.67 6.33 28.83
CA LEU A 11 -9.99 6.03 27.42
C LEU A 11 -10.26 7.29 26.60
N ILE A 12 -10.99 8.27 27.18
CA ILE A 12 -11.24 9.56 26.51
C ILE A 12 -9.93 10.28 26.25
N ARG A 13 -9.04 10.33 27.25
CA ARG A 13 -7.72 10.97 27.13
C ARG A 13 -6.88 10.28 26.04
N ALA A 14 -6.75 8.96 26.08
CA ALA A 14 -6.00 8.20 25.09
C ALA A 14 -6.57 8.40 23.67
N THR A 15 -7.90 8.39 23.52
CA THR A 15 -8.53 8.62 22.20
C THR A 15 -8.26 10.05 21.71
N SER A 16 -8.24 11.04 22.59
CA SER A 16 -7.93 12.44 22.24
C SER A 16 -6.46 12.62 21.85
N GLU A 17 -5.55 11.92 22.52
CA GLU A 17 -4.12 11.91 22.19
C GLU A 17 -3.89 11.26 20.82
N ILE A 18 -4.57 10.14 20.54
CA ILE A 18 -4.55 9.49 19.22
C ILE A 18 -5.05 10.45 18.14
N LEU A 19 -6.20 11.10 18.35
CA LEU A 19 -6.76 12.05 17.40
C LEU A 19 -5.80 13.19 17.12
N ARG A 20 -5.21 13.77 18.18
CA ARG A 20 -4.20 14.82 18.04
C ARG A 20 -2.99 14.34 17.26
N GLY A 21 -2.45 13.16 17.56
CA GLY A 21 -1.33 12.58 16.81
C GLY A 21 -1.67 12.30 15.33
N LEU A 22 -2.91 11.91 15.01
CA LEU A 22 -3.36 11.69 13.65
C LEU A 22 -3.67 12.99 12.88
N GLU A 23 -4.11 14.05 13.57
CA GLU A 23 -4.44 15.36 12.98
C GLU A 23 -3.23 16.29 12.94
N ASP A 24 -2.38 16.27 13.97
CA ASP A 24 -1.18 17.10 14.13
C ASP A 24 0.06 16.54 13.40
N TYR A 25 -0.09 15.49 12.60
CA TYR A 25 1.03 15.03 11.78
C TYR A 25 1.53 16.21 10.95
N PRO A 26 2.77 16.68 11.19
CA PRO A 26 3.12 18.08 11.03
C PRO A 26 3.10 18.52 9.59
N SER A 27 2.11 19.36 9.27
CA SER A 27 2.22 20.27 8.12
C SER A 27 3.12 21.48 8.43
N SER A 28 3.68 21.61 9.64
CA SER A 28 4.24 22.93 10.02
C SER A 28 5.30 23.00 11.10
N LYS A 29 6.05 21.94 11.43
CA LYS A 29 7.21 22.10 12.34
C LYS A 29 8.48 21.48 11.78
N VAL A 30 8.80 21.74 10.53
CA VAL A 30 10.21 21.85 10.16
C VAL A 30 10.59 23.29 10.51
N ARG A 31 11.20 23.49 11.69
CA ARG A 31 11.95 24.70 11.97
C ARG A 31 12.96 24.87 10.85
N THR A 32 12.74 25.86 10.02
CA THR A 32 13.71 26.41 9.07
C THR A 32 14.94 26.84 9.86
N GLN A 33 15.89 25.95 10.08
CA GLN A 33 17.26 26.37 10.20
C GLN A 33 17.76 26.64 8.77
N SER A 34 17.90 27.91 8.50
CA SER A 34 18.47 28.50 7.30
C SER A 34 19.81 27.87 6.97
N SER A 35 19.89 27.07 5.91
CA SER A 35 21.03 26.91 4.99
C SER A 35 20.95 25.69 4.03
N LEU A 36 19.83 24.99 3.93
CA LEU A 36 19.64 23.96 2.90
C LEU A 36 18.23 24.14 2.31
N SER A 37 18.09 25.13 1.44
CA SER A 37 16.82 25.64 0.92
C SER A 37 16.11 24.75 -0.11
N ASP A 38 16.63 23.58 -0.47
CA ASP A 38 16.05 22.72 -1.52
C ASP A 38 15.58 21.34 -1.06
N TYR A 39 15.64 21.04 0.23
CA TYR A 39 15.06 19.83 0.79
C TYR A 39 13.61 20.09 1.22
N ILE A 40 12.68 20.13 0.27
CA ILE A 40 11.27 19.96 0.61
C ILE A 40 11.13 18.52 1.08
N SER A 41 11.14 18.36 2.39
CA SER A 41 11.20 17.10 3.08
C SER A 41 10.11 16.15 2.53
N PHE A 42 10.51 14.96 2.08
CA PHE A 42 9.67 13.78 1.86
C PHE A 42 8.57 13.64 2.93
N PHE A 43 8.87 13.97 4.18
CA PHE A 43 7.92 14.02 5.29
C PHE A 43 6.79 15.03 5.13
N SER A 44 6.96 16.13 4.41
CA SER A 44 5.87 17.12 4.20
C SER A 44 4.84 16.59 3.21
N GLN A 45 5.25 15.79 2.24
CA GLN A 45 4.33 15.13 1.32
C GLN A 45 3.72 13.86 1.92
N LEU A 46 4.49 13.08 2.71
CA LEU A 46 3.91 12.01 3.53
C LEU A 46 2.79 12.54 4.44
N GLY A 47 2.89 13.76 4.96
CA GLY A 47 1.83 14.40 5.72
C GLY A 47 0.52 14.56 4.93
N LYS A 48 0.58 14.87 3.63
CA LYS A 48 -0.60 14.93 2.76
C LYS A 48 -1.20 13.54 2.53
N PHE A 49 -0.36 12.53 2.32
CA PHE A 49 -0.80 11.15 2.14
C PHE A 49 -1.28 10.51 3.44
N ALA A 50 -0.64 10.81 4.57
CA ALA A 50 -1.09 10.37 5.88
C ALA A 50 -2.52 10.83 6.17
N LYS A 51 -2.93 12.02 5.74
CA LYS A 51 -4.33 12.50 5.85
C LYS A 51 -5.30 11.63 5.05
N ILE A 52 -4.92 11.16 3.88
CA ILE A 52 -5.77 10.29 3.04
C ILE A 52 -5.83 8.89 3.65
N ILE A 53 -4.69 8.32 4.06
CA ILE A 53 -4.61 7.00 4.69
C ILE A 53 -5.33 6.98 6.03
N ASN A 54 -5.17 8.04 6.81
CA ASN A 54 -5.72 8.13 8.15
C ASN A 54 -7.17 8.64 8.18
N GLY A 55 -7.73 9.14 7.08
CA GLY A 55 -9.06 9.72 7.05
C GLY A 55 -10.14 8.82 7.68
N ASN A 56 -10.14 7.53 7.33
CA ASN A 56 -11.06 6.56 7.93
C ASN A 56 -10.72 6.24 9.39
N LYS A 57 -9.44 6.22 9.77
CA LYS A 57 -9.02 6.01 11.16
C LYS A 57 -9.41 7.20 12.02
N VAL A 58 -9.21 8.42 11.53
CA VAL A 58 -9.63 9.67 12.17
C VAL A 58 -11.14 9.69 12.36
N ALA A 59 -11.93 9.34 11.34
CA ALA A 59 -13.39 9.27 11.44
C ALA A 59 -13.84 8.27 12.51
N ARG A 60 -13.27 7.06 12.54
CA ARG A 60 -13.55 6.04 13.56
C ARG A 60 -13.14 6.50 14.97
N CYS A 61 -11.98 7.16 15.11
CA CYS A 61 -11.57 7.72 16.39
C CYS A 61 -12.51 8.84 16.87
N LYS A 62 -12.97 9.70 15.96
CA LYS A 62 -13.98 10.74 16.28
C LYS A 62 -15.30 10.12 16.72
N GLU A 63 -15.75 9.08 16.03
CA GLU A 63 -16.96 8.34 16.44
C GLU A 63 -16.79 7.71 17.82
N LEU A 64 -15.65 7.04 18.07
CA LEU A 64 -15.34 6.46 19.38
C LEU A 64 -15.29 7.51 20.47
N ALA A 65 -14.62 8.65 20.24
CA ALA A 65 -14.57 9.78 21.17
C ALA A 65 -15.97 10.29 21.50
N ALA A 66 -16.84 10.47 20.49
CA ALA A 66 -18.22 10.89 20.70
C ALA A 66 -19.03 9.87 21.52
N ARG A 67 -18.84 8.57 21.28
CA ARG A 67 -19.47 7.48 22.07
C ARG A 67 -19.00 7.50 23.52
N LEU A 68 -17.70 7.67 23.77
CA LEU A 68 -17.11 7.73 25.12
C LEU A 68 -17.60 8.97 25.88
N GLN A 69 -17.69 10.13 25.22
CA GLN A 69 -18.24 11.35 25.82
C GLN A 69 -19.73 11.20 26.20
N ARG A 70 -20.50 10.52 25.34
CA ARG A 70 -21.91 10.20 25.62
C ARG A 70 -22.02 9.25 26.82
N LEU A 71 -21.17 8.21 26.85
CA LEU A 71 -21.12 7.26 27.96
C LEU A 71 -20.76 7.97 29.27
N LYS A 72 -19.78 8.88 29.25
CA LYS A 72 -19.38 9.68 30.40
C LYS A 72 -20.57 10.50 30.94
N ARG A 73 -21.31 11.20 30.07
CA ARG A 73 -22.50 11.97 30.46
C ARG A 73 -23.56 11.09 31.16
N VAL A 74 -23.89 9.94 30.55
CA VAL A 74 -24.85 8.99 31.16
C VAL A 74 -24.35 8.48 32.51
N PHE A 75 -23.03 8.29 32.66
CA PHE A 75 -22.43 7.85 33.91
C PHE A 75 -22.51 8.96 34.97
N ASP A 76 -22.20 10.21 34.60
CA ASP A 76 -22.30 11.38 35.48
C ASP A 76 -23.73 11.58 35.99
N GLU A 77 -24.75 11.39 35.16
CA GLU A 77 -26.16 11.54 35.50
C GLU A 77 -26.68 10.40 36.39
N ARG A 78 -26.31 9.16 36.10
CA ARG A 78 -26.92 7.99 36.77
C ARG A 78 -26.10 7.39 37.89
N VAL A 79 -24.80 7.62 37.88
CA VAL A 79 -23.88 7.07 38.89
C VAL A 79 -22.91 8.19 39.35
N PRO A 80 -23.38 9.17 40.09
CA PRO A 80 -22.53 10.28 40.51
C PRO A 80 -21.37 9.79 41.36
N VAL A 81 -20.18 10.17 40.95
CA VAL A 81 -18.90 9.76 41.57
C VAL A 81 -18.16 11.04 41.97
N SER A 82 -17.75 11.13 43.23
CA SER A 82 -17.09 12.32 43.76
C SER A 82 -15.69 12.56 43.15
N HIS A 83 -15.00 11.51 42.73
CA HIS A 83 -13.67 11.58 42.09
C HIS A 83 -13.37 10.31 41.27
N ALA A 84 -12.55 10.47 40.26
CA ALA A 84 -12.00 9.36 39.48
C ALA A 84 -10.86 8.70 40.28
N GLU A 85 -10.80 7.37 40.23
CA GLU A 85 -9.71 6.60 40.84
C GLU A 85 -9.02 5.79 39.72
N ILE A 86 -7.70 5.94 39.62
CA ILE A 86 -6.88 5.18 38.69
C ILE A 86 -6.29 4.00 39.48
N GLY A 87 -6.71 2.79 39.16
CA GLY A 87 -6.25 1.59 39.83
C GLY A 87 -6.94 0.30 39.38
N THR A 88 -6.57 -0.82 40.00
CA THR A 88 -7.21 -2.10 39.73
C THR A 88 -8.52 -2.23 40.49
N PRO A 89 -9.62 -2.69 39.85
CA PRO A 89 -10.89 -2.84 40.52
C PRO A 89 -10.85 -3.96 41.54
N GLN A 90 -11.43 -3.72 42.70
CA GLN A 90 -11.63 -4.73 43.72
C GLN A 90 -12.89 -5.57 43.43
N PHE A 91 -12.75 -6.88 43.40
CA PHE A 91 -13.85 -7.83 43.16
C PHE A 91 -14.66 -8.00 44.47
N THR A 92 -15.61 -7.14 44.67
CA THR A 92 -16.59 -7.30 45.77
C THR A 92 -17.47 -8.55 45.50
N ARG A 93 -18.15 -9.02 46.57
CA ARG A 93 -19.08 -10.16 46.46
C ARG A 93 -20.11 -9.93 45.35
N LYS A 94 -20.70 -8.75 45.24
CA LYS A 94 -21.65 -8.38 44.15
C LYS A 94 -21.01 -8.42 42.77
N ALA A 95 -19.80 -7.95 42.64
CA ALA A 95 -19.10 -7.96 41.37
C ALA A 95 -18.71 -9.39 40.90
N ARG A 96 -18.42 -10.31 41.85
CA ARG A 96 -18.12 -11.70 41.55
C ARG A 96 -19.29 -12.50 40.98
N TYR A 97 -20.52 -12.15 41.34
CA TYR A 97 -21.73 -12.82 40.89
C TYR A 97 -22.42 -12.12 39.71
N ASN A 98 -21.93 -10.94 39.31
CA ASN A 98 -22.49 -10.22 38.17
C ASN A 98 -21.55 -10.23 36.97
N LEU A 99 -21.97 -10.92 35.90
CA LEU A 99 -21.18 -11.12 34.70
C LEU A 99 -20.78 -9.80 34.01
N HIS A 100 -21.65 -8.76 34.08
CA HIS A 100 -21.34 -7.47 33.48
C HIS A 100 -20.20 -6.75 34.23
N TYR A 101 -20.21 -6.79 35.57
CA TYR A 101 -19.10 -6.26 36.36
C TYR A 101 -17.80 -7.02 36.12
N GLN A 102 -17.86 -8.33 36.02
CA GLN A 102 -16.67 -9.14 35.70
C GLN A 102 -16.07 -8.73 34.36
N LYS A 103 -16.89 -8.65 33.30
CA LYS A 103 -16.44 -8.24 31.97
C LYS A 103 -15.80 -6.85 31.98
N ILE A 104 -16.41 -5.88 32.66
CA ILE A 104 -15.86 -4.52 32.76
C ILE A 104 -14.56 -4.54 33.55
N PHE A 105 -14.51 -5.22 34.70
CA PHE A 105 -13.31 -5.28 35.54
C PHE A 105 -12.14 -5.95 34.85
N HIS A 106 -12.37 -7.02 34.10
CA HIS A 106 -11.31 -7.62 33.27
C HIS A 106 -10.79 -6.66 32.20
N LYS A 107 -11.66 -5.86 31.57
CA LYS A 107 -11.23 -4.83 30.62
C LYS A 107 -10.43 -3.72 31.31
N VAL A 108 -10.81 -3.29 32.49
CA VAL A 108 -10.07 -2.30 33.27
C VAL A 108 -8.69 -2.83 33.64
N ILE A 109 -8.61 -4.09 34.12
CA ILE A 109 -7.33 -4.74 34.46
C ILE A 109 -6.43 -4.87 33.23
N ALA A 110 -7.01 -5.30 32.10
CA ALA A 110 -6.26 -5.40 30.84
C ALA A 110 -5.72 -4.03 30.40
N TRP A 111 -6.52 -2.99 30.51
CA TRP A 111 -6.10 -1.62 30.19
C TRP A 111 -4.96 -1.14 31.10
N HIS A 112 -5.03 -1.40 32.40
CA HIS A 112 -3.95 -1.07 33.33
C HIS A 112 -2.70 -1.89 33.11
N ARG A 113 -2.84 -3.15 32.69
CA ARG A 113 -1.70 -4.04 32.45
C ARG A 113 -0.95 -3.69 31.14
N TYR A 114 -1.70 -3.34 30.11
CA TYR A 114 -1.12 -3.09 28.78
C TYR A 114 -0.98 -1.60 28.49
N GLY A 115 -1.58 -0.74 29.29
CA GLY A 115 -1.46 0.71 29.23
C GLY A 115 -2.16 1.38 28.05
N ALA A 116 -2.14 2.70 28.07
CA ALA A 116 -2.41 3.49 26.89
C ALA A 116 -1.24 3.27 25.90
N PRO A 117 -1.51 3.22 24.59
CA PRO A 117 -0.44 3.11 23.61
C PRO A 117 0.59 4.22 23.84
N ASP A 118 1.84 3.85 24.02
CA ASP A 118 2.93 4.82 24.09
C ASP A 118 3.32 5.22 22.65
N TRP A 119 2.80 6.36 22.22
CA TRP A 119 3.03 6.87 20.88
C TRP A 119 4.45 7.37 20.67
N SER A 120 5.20 7.70 21.74
CA SER A 120 6.59 8.10 21.61
C SER A 120 7.46 6.93 21.11
N VAL A 121 7.21 5.73 21.63
CA VAL A 121 7.84 4.50 21.14
C VAL A 121 7.38 4.14 19.73
N GLN A 122 6.13 4.44 19.37
CA GLN A 122 5.64 4.22 18.01
C GLN A 122 6.20 5.22 17.00
N GLU A 123 6.41 6.48 17.38
CA GLU A 123 7.12 7.44 16.53
C GLU A 123 8.55 6.97 16.23
N GLU A 124 9.25 6.43 17.22
CA GLU A 124 10.55 5.80 17.02
C GLU A 124 10.45 4.51 16.19
N LEU A 125 9.44 3.66 16.43
CA LEU A 125 9.21 2.45 15.62
C LEU A 125 8.76 2.79 14.19
N PHE A 126 7.98 3.83 13.98
CA PHE A 126 7.66 4.32 12.63
C PHE A 126 8.88 4.91 11.93
N SER A 127 9.79 5.51 12.66
CA SER A 127 11.07 5.97 12.10
C SER A 127 12.02 4.81 11.74
N ILE A 128 11.89 3.69 12.41
CA ILE A 128 12.67 2.45 12.19
C ILE A 128 12.01 1.52 11.16
N GLN A 129 10.70 1.63 10.89
CA GLN A 129 10.10 0.93 9.75
C GLN A 129 10.80 1.41 8.48
N SER A 130 11.47 0.47 7.86
CA SER A 130 12.46 0.68 6.82
C SER A 130 12.01 1.72 5.77
N ILE A 131 12.85 2.70 5.50
CA ILE A 131 12.66 3.68 4.42
C ILE A 131 12.20 3.00 3.11
N PRO A 132 12.70 1.80 2.72
CA PRO A 132 12.16 1.04 1.62
C PRO A 132 10.65 0.78 1.69
N LYS A 133 10.11 0.42 2.86
CA LYS A 133 8.66 0.17 3.00
C LYS A 133 7.82 1.45 2.89
N LEU A 134 8.34 2.57 3.40
CA LEU A 134 7.70 3.87 3.20
C LEU A 134 7.70 4.27 1.73
N PHE A 135 8.76 3.95 1.00
CA PHE A 135 8.82 4.21 -0.43
C PHE A 135 7.82 3.35 -1.23
N GLU A 136 7.58 2.08 -0.85
CA GLU A 136 6.52 1.25 -1.44
C GLU A 136 5.14 1.89 -1.26
N TYR A 137 4.81 2.38 -0.05
CA TYR A 137 3.54 3.09 0.20
C TYR A 137 3.45 4.41 -0.58
N TYR A 138 4.54 5.17 -0.62
CA TYR A 138 4.59 6.38 -1.44
C TYR A 138 4.25 6.07 -2.90
N LEU A 139 4.88 5.04 -3.47
CA LEU A 139 4.64 4.62 -4.85
C LEU A 139 3.19 4.16 -5.06
N LEU A 140 2.62 3.38 -4.15
CA LEU A 140 1.22 2.96 -4.22
C LEU A 140 0.28 4.16 -4.34
N PHE A 141 0.47 5.18 -3.50
CA PHE A 141 -0.38 6.38 -3.53
C PHE A 141 -0.09 7.28 -4.72
N LEU A 142 1.14 7.33 -5.20
CA LEU A 142 1.49 8.04 -6.43
C LEU A 142 0.75 7.43 -7.63
N ILE A 143 0.75 6.09 -7.76
CA ILE A 143 0.01 5.37 -8.79
C ILE A 143 -1.48 5.63 -8.65
N LYS A 144 -2.03 5.48 -7.44
CA LYS A 144 -3.44 5.76 -7.18
C LYS A 144 -3.83 7.18 -7.60
N HIS A 145 -3.05 8.18 -7.17
CA HIS A 145 -3.31 9.58 -7.52
C HIS A 145 -3.25 9.80 -9.04
N HIS A 146 -2.31 9.14 -9.72
CA HIS A 146 -2.24 9.20 -11.18
C HIS A 146 -3.50 8.58 -11.82
N LEU A 147 -3.93 7.40 -11.38
CA LEU A 147 -5.15 6.75 -11.89
C LEU A 147 -6.41 7.58 -11.62
N ASP A 148 -6.51 8.23 -10.46
CA ASP A 148 -7.64 9.10 -10.10
C ASP A 148 -7.76 10.35 -11.00
N SER A 149 -6.63 10.87 -11.48
CA SER A 149 -6.56 12.15 -12.20
C SER A 149 -6.32 12.03 -13.70
N ALA A 150 -5.77 10.90 -14.16
CA ALA A 150 -5.33 10.74 -15.53
C ALA A 150 -6.48 10.58 -16.53
N ARG A 151 -6.26 11.13 -17.72
CA ARG A 151 -7.00 10.75 -18.91
C ARG A 151 -6.10 9.92 -19.81
N ILE A 152 -6.37 8.63 -19.87
CA ILE A 152 -5.58 7.70 -20.68
C ILE A 152 -6.32 7.42 -21.97
N SER A 153 -5.70 7.68 -23.13
CA SER A 153 -6.34 7.64 -24.43
C SER A 153 -7.63 8.47 -24.51
N GLY A 154 -7.62 9.66 -23.88
CA GLY A 154 -8.78 10.58 -23.85
C GLY A 154 -9.89 10.20 -22.87
N MET A 155 -9.87 9.02 -22.28
CA MET A 155 -10.86 8.53 -21.31
C MET A 155 -10.38 8.73 -19.87
N LYS A 156 -11.27 9.20 -19.00
CA LYS A 156 -11.05 9.25 -17.56
C LYS A 156 -11.29 7.86 -16.97
N LEU A 157 -10.55 7.54 -15.92
CA LEU A 157 -10.80 6.36 -15.11
C LEU A 157 -11.77 6.73 -13.98
N ASP A 158 -12.81 5.92 -13.81
CA ASP A 158 -13.78 6.12 -12.74
C ASP A 158 -13.55 5.10 -11.63
N LEU A 159 -13.24 5.61 -10.42
CA LEU A 159 -13.03 4.77 -9.25
C LEU A 159 -14.36 4.09 -8.85
N VAL A 160 -14.43 2.78 -9.00
CA VAL A 160 -15.60 1.98 -8.67
C VAL A 160 -15.56 1.50 -7.22
N ASN A 161 -14.38 1.07 -6.77
CA ASN A 161 -14.23 0.48 -5.44
C ASN A 161 -12.86 0.76 -4.83
N SER A 162 -12.83 0.95 -3.50
CA SER A 162 -11.58 1.13 -2.76
C SER A 162 -11.64 0.36 -1.45
N HIS A 163 -10.85 -0.69 -1.33
CA HIS A 163 -10.66 -1.49 -0.11
C HIS A 163 -9.37 -1.09 0.60
N VAL A 164 -9.34 0.16 1.11
CA VAL A 164 -8.13 0.74 1.75
C VAL A 164 -7.79 0.06 3.07
N LEU A 165 -8.79 -0.50 3.78
CA LEU A 165 -8.60 -0.97 5.15
C LEU A 165 -8.09 -2.41 5.26
N ASP A 166 -8.41 -3.28 4.29
CA ASP A 166 -8.07 -4.71 4.42
C ASP A 166 -6.95 -5.15 3.47
N ARG A 167 -6.83 -4.53 2.28
CA ARG A 167 -5.88 -5.03 1.26
C ARG A 167 -5.22 -3.96 0.40
N ASN A 168 -5.49 -2.66 0.60
CA ASN A 168 -5.01 -1.58 -0.29
C ASN A 168 -5.26 -1.89 -1.77
N ASN A 169 -6.48 -2.31 -2.11
CA ASN A 169 -6.90 -2.63 -3.46
C ASN A 169 -7.83 -1.53 -3.99
N PHE A 170 -7.62 -1.15 -5.23
CA PHE A 170 -8.41 -0.10 -5.90
C PHE A 170 -8.91 -0.63 -7.23
N GLU A 171 -10.17 -0.38 -7.56
CA GLU A 171 -10.80 -0.83 -8.78
C GLU A 171 -11.37 0.36 -9.55
N TYR A 172 -11.06 0.42 -10.84
CA TYR A 172 -11.47 1.50 -11.74
C TYR A 172 -12.17 0.93 -12.98
N ASP A 173 -13.16 1.63 -13.47
CA ASP A 173 -13.68 1.43 -14.83
C ASP A 173 -12.91 2.29 -15.84
N TRP A 174 -12.55 1.71 -16.97
CA TRP A 174 -11.89 2.38 -18.07
C TRP A 174 -12.58 2.03 -19.40
N GLY A 175 -13.76 2.59 -19.62
CA GLY A 175 -14.53 2.37 -20.84
C GLY A 175 -14.89 0.89 -21.05
N GLY A 176 -15.45 0.27 -20.03
CA GLY A 176 -15.84 -1.13 -19.99
C GLY A 176 -14.71 -2.12 -19.63
N TYR A 177 -13.46 -1.67 -19.54
CA TYR A 177 -12.38 -2.46 -18.98
C TYR A 177 -12.27 -2.20 -17.47
N THR A 178 -11.99 -3.21 -16.69
CA THR A 178 -11.73 -3.07 -15.24
C THR A 178 -10.24 -3.03 -14.98
N ILE A 179 -9.75 -1.95 -14.36
CA ILE A 179 -8.38 -1.85 -13.84
C ILE A 179 -8.42 -2.15 -12.34
N ARG A 180 -7.57 -3.09 -11.88
CA ARG A 180 -7.38 -3.40 -10.46
C ARG A 180 -5.94 -3.13 -10.06
N LEU A 181 -5.72 -2.18 -9.16
CA LEU A 181 -4.44 -1.96 -8.50
C LEU A 181 -4.40 -2.75 -7.20
N ASN A 182 -3.52 -3.73 -7.11
CA ASN A 182 -3.37 -4.59 -5.94
C ASN A 182 -1.99 -4.39 -5.32
N TYR A 183 -1.94 -4.16 -4.02
CA TYR A 183 -0.73 -4.07 -3.21
C TYR A 183 -0.43 -5.39 -2.52
N GLU A 184 0.84 -5.83 -2.53
CA GLU A 184 1.32 -7.10 -1.97
C GLU A 184 0.51 -8.33 -2.45
N PHE A 185 0.23 -8.37 -3.76
CA PHE A 185 -0.44 -9.51 -4.37
C PHE A 185 0.37 -10.79 -4.16
N LYS A 186 -0.30 -11.89 -3.78
CA LYS A 186 0.36 -13.17 -3.51
C LYS A 186 -0.01 -14.22 -4.56
N ALA A 187 0.93 -14.52 -5.46
CA ALA A 187 0.85 -15.66 -6.34
C ALA A 187 1.41 -16.91 -5.63
N TRP A 188 0.53 -17.79 -5.17
CA TRP A 188 0.91 -19.00 -4.45
C TRP A 188 1.42 -20.09 -5.39
N THR A 189 2.38 -20.88 -4.92
CA THR A 189 2.89 -22.05 -5.65
C THR A 189 1.77 -23.04 -5.91
N HIS A 190 1.79 -23.68 -7.09
CA HIS A 190 0.88 -24.77 -7.44
C HIS A 190 0.89 -25.86 -6.37
N GLY A 191 -0.29 -26.31 -5.95
CA GLY A 191 -0.43 -27.30 -4.87
C GLY A 191 -0.51 -26.74 -3.44
N HIS A 192 -0.22 -25.45 -3.22
CA HIS A 192 -0.45 -24.82 -1.92
C HIS A 192 -1.95 -24.62 -1.66
N ALA A 193 -2.42 -24.81 -0.41
CA ALA A 193 -3.84 -24.67 -0.06
C ALA A 193 -4.46 -23.33 -0.52
N SER A 194 -3.71 -22.23 -0.39
CA SER A 194 -4.15 -20.90 -0.84
C SER A 194 -4.17 -20.72 -2.36
N SER A 195 -3.67 -21.68 -3.15
CA SER A 195 -3.80 -21.68 -4.62
C SER A 195 -5.12 -22.30 -5.11
N VAL A 196 -5.92 -22.86 -4.21
CA VAL A 196 -7.25 -23.40 -4.54
C VAL A 196 -8.18 -22.24 -4.92
N GLY A 197 -8.76 -22.30 -6.11
CA GLY A 197 -9.62 -21.23 -6.64
C GLY A 197 -8.87 -20.01 -7.19
N ALA A 198 -7.54 -19.92 -7.04
CA ALA A 198 -6.76 -18.84 -7.63
C ALA A 198 -6.64 -19.04 -9.15
N THR A 199 -6.82 -17.95 -9.91
CA THR A 199 -6.60 -17.91 -11.37
C THR A 199 -5.12 -17.72 -11.72
N ILE A 200 -4.34 -17.14 -10.82
CA ILE A 200 -2.94 -16.77 -11.00
C ILE A 200 -2.13 -17.50 -9.93
N ILE A 201 -1.08 -18.15 -10.38
CA ILE A 201 -0.20 -18.96 -9.52
C ILE A 201 1.27 -18.61 -9.78
N ASN A 202 2.10 -19.02 -8.82
CA ASN A 202 3.52 -19.16 -9.03
C ASN A 202 3.81 -20.56 -9.60
N SER A 203 4.32 -20.61 -10.81
CA SER A 203 4.63 -21.83 -11.56
C SER A 203 6.07 -22.32 -11.41
N GLU A 204 6.91 -21.62 -10.63
CA GLU A 204 8.31 -21.95 -10.48
C GLU A 204 8.54 -23.30 -9.76
N GLY A 205 9.33 -24.16 -10.37
CA GLY A 205 9.91 -25.34 -9.71
C GLY A 205 11.28 -25.09 -9.07
N TRP A 206 11.94 -23.98 -9.45
CA TRP A 206 13.26 -23.58 -8.98
C TRP A 206 13.26 -22.13 -8.54
N THR A 207 14.11 -21.80 -7.57
CA THR A 207 14.30 -20.43 -7.09
C THR A 207 15.72 -19.98 -7.41
N TYR A 208 15.85 -18.84 -8.10
CA TYR A 208 17.11 -18.16 -8.28
C TYR A 208 17.44 -17.31 -7.06
N SER A 209 18.68 -17.42 -6.58
CA SER A 209 19.23 -16.56 -5.53
C SER A 209 20.30 -15.66 -6.13
N SER A 210 20.05 -14.36 -6.14
CA SER A 210 21.03 -13.36 -6.57
C SER A 210 22.25 -13.28 -5.64
N THR A 211 22.09 -13.68 -4.37
CA THR A 211 23.19 -13.68 -3.39
C THR A 211 24.21 -14.78 -3.65
N THR A 212 23.75 -15.93 -4.11
CA THR A 212 24.62 -17.10 -4.37
C THR A 212 24.80 -17.37 -5.87
N SER A 213 24.11 -16.63 -6.74
CA SER A 213 24.03 -16.85 -8.20
C SER A 213 23.68 -18.31 -8.56
N ASP A 214 22.78 -18.90 -7.80
CA ASP A 214 22.51 -20.33 -7.74
C ASP A 214 21.03 -20.62 -7.98
N LEU A 215 20.71 -21.72 -8.65
CA LEU A 215 19.34 -22.22 -8.79
C LEU A 215 19.13 -23.37 -7.81
N ARG A 216 18.09 -23.28 -7.00
CA ARG A 216 17.73 -24.32 -6.02
C ARG A 216 16.31 -24.81 -6.24
N PRO A 217 16.04 -26.12 -6.04
CA PRO A 217 14.68 -26.62 -6.08
C PRO A 217 13.80 -25.88 -5.08
N ARG A 218 12.63 -25.49 -5.51
CA ARG A 218 11.66 -24.82 -4.64
C ARG A 218 10.92 -25.85 -3.81
N GLY A 219 10.99 -25.72 -2.50
CA GLY A 219 10.17 -26.52 -1.58
C GLY A 219 8.68 -26.18 -1.74
N GLN A 220 7.83 -27.21 -1.74
CA GLN A 220 6.38 -27.01 -1.83
C GLN A 220 5.77 -26.36 -0.59
N TYR A 221 6.48 -26.38 0.53
CA TYR A 221 6.03 -25.88 1.82
C TYR A 221 7.12 -24.99 2.43
N GLY A 222 6.76 -23.76 2.79
CA GLY A 222 7.69 -22.87 3.46
C GLY A 222 7.33 -21.39 3.29
N PRO A 223 8.05 -20.48 3.97
CA PRO A 223 7.80 -19.03 3.91
C PRO A 223 7.96 -18.43 2.50
N TYR A 224 8.51 -19.17 1.56
CA TYR A 224 8.71 -18.76 0.16
C TYR A 224 7.72 -19.42 -0.81
N ALA A 225 6.62 -19.97 -0.32
CA ALA A 225 5.62 -20.65 -1.16
C ALA A 225 4.84 -19.69 -2.09
N ASN A 226 5.10 -18.40 -2.06
CA ASN A 226 4.47 -17.42 -2.96
C ASN A 226 5.49 -16.48 -3.61
N ARG A 227 5.03 -15.78 -4.65
CA ARG A 227 5.66 -14.59 -5.19
C ARG A 227 4.77 -13.40 -4.89
N SER A 228 5.35 -12.38 -4.29
CA SER A 228 4.62 -11.16 -3.92
C SER A 228 5.37 -9.95 -4.48
N PRO A 229 5.04 -9.51 -5.70
CA PRO A 229 5.47 -8.20 -6.16
C PRO A 229 4.80 -7.11 -5.30
N ASP A 230 5.46 -5.97 -5.17
CA ASP A 230 4.95 -4.89 -4.34
C ASP A 230 3.59 -4.41 -4.84
N MET A 231 3.43 -4.27 -6.16
CA MET A 231 2.16 -3.87 -6.77
C MET A 231 1.93 -4.60 -8.10
N ILE A 232 0.67 -4.92 -8.37
CA ILE A 232 0.21 -5.40 -9.68
C ILE A 232 -0.98 -4.56 -10.12
N ILE A 233 -0.93 -4.08 -11.35
CA ILE A 233 -2.10 -3.54 -12.03
C ILE A 233 -2.62 -4.63 -12.97
N CYS A 234 -3.86 -5.08 -12.75
CA CYS A 234 -4.54 -6.03 -13.62
C CYS A 234 -5.56 -5.27 -14.48
N LEU A 235 -5.51 -5.47 -15.79
CA LEU A 235 -6.53 -5.02 -16.72
C LEU A 235 -7.38 -6.22 -17.14
N VAL A 236 -8.67 -6.13 -16.92
CA VAL A 236 -9.65 -7.16 -17.28
C VAL A 236 -10.59 -6.60 -18.37
N ALA A 237 -10.62 -7.27 -19.51
CA ALA A 237 -11.54 -6.90 -20.59
C ALA A 237 -12.98 -7.39 -20.31
N PRO A 238 -13.99 -6.85 -21.00
CA PRO A 238 -15.36 -7.38 -20.93
C PRO A 238 -15.47 -8.85 -21.33
N SER A 239 -14.55 -9.35 -22.17
CA SER A 239 -14.43 -10.76 -22.55
C SER A 239 -13.92 -11.66 -21.44
N GLY A 240 -13.43 -11.10 -20.33
CA GLY A 240 -12.74 -11.83 -19.26
C GLY A 240 -11.24 -12.03 -19.51
N GLU A 241 -10.70 -11.64 -20.67
CA GLU A 241 -9.26 -11.67 -20.93
C GLU A 241 -8.53 -10.71 -20.00
N GLN A 242 -7.38 -11.13 -19.46
CA GLN A 242 -6.61 -10.35 -18.48
C GLN A 242 -5.18 -10.08 -18.95
N ARG A 243 -4.67 -8.93 -18.54
CA ARG A 243 -3.26 -8.56 -18.65
C ARG A 243 -2.78 -7.96 -17.33
N GLN A 244 -1.48 -8.04 -17.10
CA GLN A 244 -0.86 -7.56 -15.88
C GLN A 244 0.34 -6.67 -16.16
N LEU A 245 0.47 -5.62 -15.35
CA LEU A 245 1.68 -4.82 -15.22
C LEU A 245 2.20 -4.99 -13.80
N ILE A 246 3.44 -5.43 -13.69
CA ILE A 246 4.11 -5.61 -12.41
C ILE A 246 4.94 -4.37 -12.10
N LEU A 247 4.77 -3.81 -10.91
CA LEU A 247 5.54 -2.69 -10.39
C LEU A 247 6.22 -3.12 -9.09
N ASP A 248 7.49 -2.75 -8.96
CA ASP A 248 8.29 -3.11 -7.80
C ASP A 248 9.13 -1.91 -7.36
N ALA A 249 9.00 -1.55 -6.08
CA ALA A 249 9.70 -0.42 -5.49
C ALA A 249 11.07 -0.84 -4.97
N LYS A 250 12.12 -0.16 -5.40
CA LYS A 250 13.47 -0.44 -4.91
C LYS A 250 14.14 0.84 -4.41
N TYR A 251 14.31 0.93 -3.11
CA TYR A 251 15.03 2.05 -2.50
C TYR A 251 16.54 1.91 -2.75
N THR A 252 16.96 2.24 -3.98
CA THR A 252 18.32 2.08 -4.48
C THR A 252 18.62 3.05 -5.62
N THR A 253 19.85 3.07 -6.12
CA THR A 253 20.20 3.87 -7.31
C THR A 253 19.62 3.27 -8.58
N SER A 254 19.28 4.12 -9.57
CA SER A 254 18.78 3.71 -10.88
C SER A 254 19.71 2.70 -11.58
N LYS A 255 21.04 2.90 -11.47
CA LYS A 255 22.03 1.95 -12.03
C LYS A 255 21.88 0.56 -11.39
N LYS A 256 21.82 0.46 -10.05
CA LYS A 256 21.69 -0.83 -9.36
C LYS A 256 20.32 -1.46 -9.62
N ALA A 257 19.25 -0.67 -9.70
CA ALA A 257 17.92 -1.15 -10.07
C ALA A 257 17.95 -1.81 -11.44
N PHE A 258 18.60 -1.18 -12.41
CA PHE A 258 18.67 -1.68 -13.78
C PHE A 258 19.60 -2.89 -13.95
N THR A 259 20.80 -2.87 -13.34
CA THR A 259 21.82 -3.92 -13.60
C THR A 259 21.66 -5.15 -12.71
N HIS A 260 21.06 -5.00 -11.51
CA HIS A 260 20.96 -6.08 -10.54
C HIS A 260 19.53 -6.57 -10.33
N TYR A 261 18.60 -5.62 -10.02
CA TYR A 261 17.24 -6.03 -9.69
C TYR A 261 16.39 -6.36 -10.92
N LEU A 262 16.58 -5.68 -12.06
CA LEU A 262 15.76 -5.94 -13.23
C LEU A 262 15.91 -7.41 -13.73
N PRO A 263 17.11 -7.99 -13.87
CA PRO A 263 17.26 -9.40 -14.23
C PRO A 263 16.65 -10.34 -13.18
N GLU A 264 16.89 -10.09 -11.90
CA GLU A 264 16.34 -10.90 -10.80
C GLU A 264 14.82 -10.92 -10.81
N LEU A 265 14.18 -9.74 -10.89
CA LEU A 265 12.74 -9.62 -10.84
C LEU A 265 12.07 -10.12 -12.13
N THR A 266 12.75 -10.02 -13.27
CA THR A 266 12.31 -10.63 -14.53
C THR A 266 12.16 -12.14 -14.35
N MET A 267 13.19 -12.81 -13.84
CA MET A 267 13.10 -14.25 -13.55
C MET A 267 12.03 -14.56 -12.50
N LYS A 268 11.98 -13.78 -11.44
CA LYS A 268 11.10 -14.00 -10.30
C LYS A 268 9.62 -13.78 -10.63
N TYR A 269 9.29 -12.77 -11.40
CA TYR A 269 7.89 -12.38 -11.61
C TYR A 269 7.38 -12.67 -13.01
N LEU A 270 8.13 -12.32 -14.07
CA LEU A 270 7.65 -12.53 -15.44
C LEU A 270 7.68 -14.01 -15.83
N HIS A 271 8.68 -14.75 -15.32
CA HIS A 271 8.80 -16.20 -15.55
C HIS A 271 8.25 -17.04 -14.40
N GLY A 272 7.86 -16.42 -13.27
CA GLY A 272 7.32 -17.14 -12.13
C GLY A 272 5.80 -17.08 -12.02
N ILE A 273 5.16 -16.02 -12.51
CA ILE A 273 3.72 -15.79 -12.32
C ILE A 273 2.95 -16.05 -13.62
N HIS A 274 2.03 -17.02 -13.58
CA HIS A 274 1.27 -17.45 -14.75
C HIS A 274 -0.20 -17.70 -14.42
N GLU A 275 -1.02 -17.75 -15.45
CA GLU A 275 -2.38 -18.23 -15.36
C GLU A 275 -2.41 -19.74 -15.09
N LYS A 276 -3.16 -20.16 -14.07
CA LYS A 276 -3.14 -21.54 -13.54
C LYS A 276 -3.50 -22.60 -14.56
N ASN A 277 -4.54 -22.38 -15.35
CA ASN A 277 -5.10 -23.42 -16.20
C ASN A 277 -4.44 -23.51 -17.57
N THR A 278 -3.81 -22.43 -18.03
CA THR A 278 -3.24 -22.36 -19.38
C THR A 278 -1.71 -22.29 -19.37
N GLY A 279 -1.10 -21.94 -18.23
CA GLY A 279 0.33 -21.64 -18.15
C GLY A 279 0.73 -20.36 -18.91
N ARG A 280 -0.26 -19.55 -19.37
CA ARG A 280 -0.03 -18.35 -20.15
C ARG A 280 0.56 -17.26 -19.27
N SER A 281 1.58 -16.55 -19.74
CA SER A 281 2.05 -15.33 -19.13
C SER A 281 1.03 -14.21 -19.36
N LEU A 282 0.62 -13.55 -18.28
CA LEU A 282 -0.30 -12.41 -18.31
C LEU A 282 0.43 -11.08 -18.30
N SER A 283 1.74 -11.10 -18.03
CA SER A 283 2.53 -9.90 -17.81
C SER A 283 2.84 -9.16 -19.10
N THR A 284 2.39 -7.92 -19.20
CA THR A 284 2.68 -7.00 -20.31
C THR A 284 3.97 -6.22 -20.05
N GLY A 285 4.38 -6.07 -18.78
CA GLY A 285 5.61 -5.38 -18.43
C GLY A 285 5.99 -5.53 -16.97
N LEU A 286 7.24 -5.17 -16.70
CA LEU A 286 7.83 -4.99 -15.38
C LEU A 286 8.45 -3.60 -15.32
N MET A 287 7.99 -2.77 -14.38
CA MET A 287 8.57 -1.47 -14.10
C MET A 287 9.11 -1.46 -12.67
N ILE A 288 10.42 -1.31 -12.53
CA ILE A 288 11.04 -1.04 -11.23
C ILE A 288 11.05 0.47 -11.03
N VAL A 289 10.63 0.90 -9.85
CA VAL A 289 10.65 2.32 -9.48
C VAL A 289 11.63 2.54 -8.34
N ASN A 290 12.49 3.54 -8.50
CA ASN A 290 13.48 3.92 -7.49
C ASN A 290 13.44 5.42 -7.21
N PRO A 291 13.84 5.87 -5.99
CA PRO A 291 13.95 7.29 -5.70
C PRO A 291 15.20 7.88 -6.37
N SER A 292 15.04 8.97 -7.11
CA SER A 292 16.14 9.74 -7.66
C SER A 292 15.68 11.14 -8.04
N GLU A 293 16.50 12.14 -7.77
CA GLU A 293 16.24 13.55 -8.15
C GLU A 293 16.27 13.75 -9.68
N SER A 294 17.01 12.91 -10.41
CA SER A 294 17.12 13.02 -11.86
C SER A 294 15.89 12.56 -12.64
N CYS A 295 14.94 11.88 -11.98
CA CYS A 295 13.71 11.40 -12.59
C CYS A 295 13.92 10.64 -13.94
N GLU A 296 15.01 9.91 -14.06
CA GLU A 296 15.39 9.20 -15.26
C GLU A 296 14.55 7.94 -15.50
N THR A 297 14.31 7.64 -16.77
CA THR A 297 13.78 6.33 -17.18
C THR A 297 14.82 5.60 -18.03
N ARG A 298 15.08 4.33 -17.72
CA ARG A 298 15.93 3.43 -18.46
C ARG A 298 15.12 2.29 -19.04
N HIS A 299 15.12 2.20 -20.36
CA HIS A 299 14.49 1.10 -21.10
C HIS A 299 15.49 -0.02 -21.33
N PHE A 300 15.06 -1.26 -21.14
CA PHE A 300 15.89 -2.43 -21.47
C PHE A 300 15.96 -2.64 -22.98
N HIS A 301 14.85 -2.42 -23.67
CA HIS A 301 14.75 -2.63 -25.12
C HIS A 301 15.30 -1.42 -25.88
N HIS A 302 15.83 -1.67 -27.06
CA HIS A 302 16.23 -0.62 -28.00
C HIS A 302 15.06 0.35 -28.29
N SER A 303 15.36 1.60 -28.64
CA SER A 303 14.36 2.65 -28.84
C SER A 303 13.18 2.25 -29.74
N ASN A 304 13.45 1.54 -30.84
CA ASN A 304 12.41 1.05 -31.77
C ASN A 304 11.46 0.03 -31.13
N TYR A 305 11.88 -0.65 -30.08
CA TYR A 305 11.15 -1.70 -29.36
C TYR A 305 10.76 -1.28 -27.95
N SER A 306 11.07 -0.06 -27.56
CA SER A 306 10.64 0.51 -26.28
C SER A 306 9.12 0.76 -26.30
N ILE A 307 8.54 1.06 -25.14
CA ILE A 307 7.12 1.37 -25.03
C ILE A 307 6.67 2.58 -25.89
N TYR A 308 7.61 3.40 -26.35
CA TYR A 308 7.40 4.55 -27.25
C TYR A 308 7.82 4.28 -28.69
N GLY A 309 8.39 3.12 -28.95
CA GLY A 309 8.86 2.75 -30.29
C GLY A 309 7.72 2.32 -31.21
N PRO A 310 7.99 2.23 -32.50
CA PRO A 310 6.99 1.80 -33.50
C PRO A 310 6.59 0.32 -33.34
N ASN A 311 7.42 -0.51 -32.68
CA ASN A 311 7.20 -1.94 -32.49
C ASN A 311 7.45 -2.32 -31.01
N PRO A 312 6.63 -1.88 -30.07
CA PRO A 312 6.86 -2.13 -28.65
C PRO A 312 6.81 -3.61 -28.32
N VAL A 313 7.83 -4.08 -27.58
CA VAL A 313 7.93 -5.49 -27.15
C VAL A 313 7.16 -5.69 -25.85
N THR A 314 6.49 -6.85 -25.73
CA THR A 314 5.89 -7.33 -24.49
C THR A 314 6.54 -8.66 -24.07
N PRO A 315 6.90 -8.82 -22.80
CA PRO A 315 6.80 -7.85 -21.71
C PRO A 315 7.82 -6.71 -21.82
N ALA A 316 7.37 -5.48 -21.62
CA ALA A 316 8.24 -4.32 -21.58
C ALA A 316 9.02 -4.27 -20.26
N LEU A 317 10.33 -3.97 -20.31
CA LEU A 317 11.19 -3.90 -19.15
C LEU A 317 11.77 -2.50 -18.99
N LEU A 318 11.52 -1.85 -17.86
CA LEU A 318 12.04 -0.52 -17.60
C LEU A 318 12.27 -0.25 -16.12
N VAL A 319 13.17 0.70 -15.87
CA VAL A 319 13.41 1.30 -14.54
C VAL A 319 13.08 2.77 -14.64
N SER A 320 12.15 3.24 -13.81
CA SER A 320 11.75 4.64 -13.75
C SER A 320 12.09 5.20 -12.38
N SER A 321 12.62 6.42 -12.36
CA SER A 321 12.93 7.12 -11.11
C SER A 321 11.84 8.12 -10.79
N VAL A 322 11.59 8.30 -9.49
CA VAL A 322 10.69 9.33 -8.96
C VAL A 322 11.42 10.14 -7.89
N ALA A 323 11.12 11.43 -7.79
CA ALA A 323 11.71 12.32 -6.78
C ALA A 323 10.68 12.58 -5.66
N PRO A 324 10.71 11.81 -4.57
CA PRO A 324 9.82 12.06 -3.45
C PRO A 324 10.07 13.44 -2.86
N GLY A 325 9.05 14.28 -2.79
CA GLY A 325 9.15 15.58 -2.12
C GLY A 325 9.31 16.78 -3.01
N THR A 326 9.50 16.62 -4.31
CA THR A 326 9.58 17.73 -5.26
C THR A 326 8.21 18.11 -5.82
N ALA A 327 8.12 19.29 -6.48
CA ALA A 327 6.87 19.77 -7.06
C ALA A 327 6.29 18.79 -8.10
N GLU A 328 4.98 18.86 -8.33
CA GLU A 328 4.18 17.91 -9.14
C GLU A 328 4.73 17.57 -10.54
N ASN A 329 5.66 18.37 -11.05
CA ASN A 329 6.23 18.18 -12.40
C ASN A 329 7.35 17.13 -12.47
N ASN A 330 7.95 16.73 -11.35
CA ASN A 330 9.11 15.83 -11.38
C ASN A 330 8.73 14.34 -11.54
N ASP A 331 7.45 14.00 -11.42
CA ASP A 331 6.96 12.64 -11.66
C ASP A 331 6.37 12.46 -13.07
N SER A 332 6.52 13.46 -13.94
CA SER A 332 5.91 13.49 -15.29
C SER A 332 6.31 12.28 -16.13
N ASP A 333 7.59 11.91 -16.13
CA ASP A 333 8.10 10.75 -16.89
C ASP A 333 7.56 9.43 -16.35
N PHE A 334 7.52 9.26 -15.03
CA PHE A 334 6.91 8.08 -14.42
C PHE A 334 5.43 7.96 -14.80
N ARG A 335 4.67 9.04 -14.70
CA ARG A 335 3.23 9.09 -15.03
C ARG A 335 3.00 8.80 -16.51
N ARG A 336 3.84 9.37 -17.39
CA ARG A 336 3.80 9.11 -18.83
C ARG A 336 4.10 7.65 -19.15
N ASN A 337 5.13 7.07 -18.52
CA ASN A 337 5.48 5.65 -18.68
C ASN A 337 4.34 4.74 -18.20
N LEU A 338 3.74 5.03 -17.06
CA LEU A 338 2.62 4.25 -16.53
C LEU A 338 1.41 4.30 -17.47
N SER A 339 1.05 5.49 -17.96
CA SER A 339 -0.03 5.65 -18.94
C SER A 339 0.23 4.87 -20.23
N GLN A 340 1.46 4.93 -20.76
CA GLN A 340 1.83 4.21 -21.98
C GLN A 340 1.81 2.69 -21.79
N LEU A 341 2.23 2.20 -20.63
CA LEU A 341 2.14 0.78 -20.29
C LEU A 341 0.68 0.31 -20.19
N LEU A 342 -0.23 1.12 -19.65
CA LEU A 342 -1.65 0.80 -19.60
C LEU A 342 -2.27 0.75 -21.00
N VAL A 343 -1.88 1.67 -21.90
CA VAL A 343 -2.27 1.61 -23.30
C VAL A 343 -1.74 0.34 -23.97
N LEU A 344 -0.48 -0.03 -23.71
CA LEU A 344 0.11 -1.27 -24.23
C LEU A 344 -0.61 -2.51 -23.70
N MET A 345 -1.00 -2.53 -22.42
CA MET A 345 -1.83 -3.61 -21.86
C MET A 345 -3.15 -3.76 -22.60
N ARG A 346 -3.84 -2.65 -22.85
CA ARG A 346 -5.13 -2.65 -23.54
C ARG A 346 -5.00 -3.15 -24.98
N SER A 347 -3.96 -2.70 -25.70
CA SER A 347 -3.71 -3.14 -27.09
C SER A 347 -3.30 -4.60 -27.20
N SER A 348 -2.77 -5.20 -26.14
CA SER A 348 -2.41 -6.62 -26.10
C SER A 348 -3.58 -7.57 -25.80
N ILE A 349 -4.73 -7.05 -25.45
CA ILE A 349 -6.00 -7.77 -25.31
C ILE A 349 -6.69 -7.84 -26.68
N GLY A 350 -7.21 -8.99 -27.05
CA GLY A 350 -8.00 -9.17 -28.27
C GLY A 350 -7.20 -9.35 -29.56
N GLY A 351 -5.89 -9.47 -29.49
CA GLY A 351 -5.04 -9.74 -30.66
C GLY A 351 -5.04 -8.64 -31.73
N GLU A 352 -5.51 -7.43 -31.40
CA GLU A 352 -5.43 -6.27 -32.28
C GLU A 352 -3.98 -5.75 -32.37
N HIS A 353 -3.12 -6.56 -32.96
CA HIS A 353 -1.86 -6.08 -33.53
C HIS A 353 -2.17 -5.21 -34.73
N ARG A 354 -1.90 -3.92 -34.62
CA ARG A 354 -1.86 -2.87 -35.65
C ARG A 354 -3.03 -1.89 -35.67
N HIS A 355 -3.03 -0.97 -34.69
CA HIS A 355 -3.44 0.39 -35.06
C HIS A 355 -2.37 1.38 -34.58
N ARG A 356 -1.86 2.17 -35.53
CA ARG A 356 -0.95 3.30 -35.30
C ARG A 356 -1.60 4.24 -34.30
N PHE A 357 -0.99 4.39 -33.15
CA PHE A 357 -1.39 5.42 -32.20
C PHE A 357 -0.78 6.75 -32.66
N GLU A 358 -1.59 7.64 -33.17
CA GLU A 358 -1.24 9.05 -33.27
C GLU A 358 -1.30 9.64 -31.84
N ILE A 359 -0.14 9.93 -31.31
CA ILE A 359 -0.02 10.70 -30.05
C ILE A 359 -0.29 12.14 -30.44
N VAL A 360 -1.44 12.65 -30.05
CA VAL A 360 -1.69 14.09 -30.04
C VAL A 360 -0.86 14.68 -28.91
N ALA A 361 0.15 15.46 -29.28
CA ALA A 361 1.08 16.17 -28.41
C ALA A 361 0.38 17.24 -27.54
#